data_32c24f14172e542b17943604f6e711aa
#
_entry.id   32c24f14172e542b17943604f6e711aa
#
_cell.length_a   1.000
_cell.length_b   1.000
_cell.length_c   1.000
_cell.angle_alpha   90.00
_cell.angle_beta   90.00
_cell.angle_gamma   90.00
#
_symmetry.space_group_name_H-M   'P 1'
#
loop_
_entity.id
_entity.type
_entity.pdbx_description
1 polymer ?
#
loop_
_entity_poly.entity_id
_entity_poly.type
_entity_poly.pdbx_seq_one_letter_code
_entity_poly.pdbx_strand_id
1 'polypeptide(L)'
;MLEQASDLAEDQEYDEAILLYDKVLHSDPKNNPSLLDKAATLQRMGKNSQSFQTYNSALKEDSKNLDALIGKGTLLHAKSKFSDAIECYDSALKIKPRFAMALACKGMSLGEMGELDSALVCFKKALTIDKDYDLANMGKQKALELLKSQKSKKY
;
A
#
# COMPACT_ATOMS: atom_id res chain seq x y z
N MET A 1 -18.66 -11.80 13.87
CA MET A 1 -18.97 -11.48 12.47
C MET A 1 -17.76 -10.94 11.70
N LEU A 2 -17.04 -9.98 12.25
CA LEU A 2 -15.81 -9.45 11.64
C LEU A 2 -14.69 -10.51 11.55
N GLU A 3 -14.40 -11.22 12.62
CA GLU A 3 -13.42 -12.31 12.66
C GLU A 3 -13.77 -13.38 11.61
N GLN A 4 -15.03 -13.81 11.56
CA GLN A 4 -15.50 -14.76 10.55
C GLN A 4 -15.32 -14.23 9.12
N ALA A 5 -15.55 -12.93 8.87
CA ALA A 5 -15.33 -12.32 7.57
C ALA A 5 -13.85 -12.30 7.19
N SER A 6 -12.97 -12.05 8.16
CA SER A 6 -11.52 -12.08 7.95
C SER A 6 -11.03 -13.49 7.65
N ASP A 7 -11.51 -14.50 8.37
CA ASP A 7 -11.19 -15.90 8.10
C ASP A 7 -11.59 -16.31 6.67
N LEU A 8 -12.80 -15.96 6.25
CA LEU A 8 -13.28 -16.20 4.87
C LEU A 8 -12.40 -15.50 3.82
N ALA A 9 -11.94 -14.28 4.10
CA ALA A 9 -11.05 -13.57 3.20
C ALA A 9 -9.66 -14.21 3.12
N GLU A 10 -9.16 -14.79 4.20
CA GLU A 10 -7.91 -15.58 4.21
C GLU A 10 -8.06 -16.88 3.42
N ASP A 11 -9.20 -17.55 3.54
CA ASP A 11 -9.55 -18.75 2.78
C ASP A 11 -9.91 -18.47 1.31
N GLN A 12 -9.81 -17.23 0.87
CA GLN A 12 -10.15 -16.75 -0.48
C GLN A 12 -11.65 -16.83 -0.83
N GLU A 13 -12.51 -17.02 0.14
CA GLU A 13 -13.95 -16.95 0.00
C GLU A 13 -14.43 -15.49 0.03
N TYR A 14 -13.93 -14.70 -0.93
CA TYR A 14 -14.04 -13.25 -0.94
C TYR A 14 -15.47 -12.73 -1.01
N ASP A 15 -16.32 -13.35 -1.82
CA ASP A 15 -17.71 -12.89 -1.99
C ASP A 15 -18.50 -13.04 -0.69
N GLU A 16 -18.28 -14.12 0.05
CA GLU A 16 -18.90 -14.35 1.36
C GLU A 16 -18.34 -13.39 2.42
N ALA A 17 -17.03 -13.15 2.40
CA ALA A 17 -16.39 -12.17 3.27
C ALA A 17 -16.99 -10.77 3.05
N ILE A 18 -17.13 -10.33 1.80
CA ILE A 18 -17.74 -9.04 1.45
C ILE A 18 -19.16 -8.92 1.98
N LEU A 19 -19.98 -9.98 1.85
CA LEU A 19 -21.34 -9.98 2.38
C LEU A 19 -21.37 -9.76 3.90
N LEU A 20 -20.42 -10.34 4.64
CA LEU A 20 -20.33 -10.15 6.08
C LEU A 20 -19.86 -8.73 6.44
N TYR A 21 -18.85 -8.19 5.73
CA TYR A 21 -18.46 -6.79 5.92
C TYR A 21 -19.62 -5.83 5.64
N ASP A 22 -20.39 -6.08 4.58
CA ASP A 22 -21.57 -5.26 4.25
C ASP A 22 -22.65 -5.31 5.33
N LYS A 23 -22.87 -6.47 5.97
CA LYS A 23 -23.79 -6.57 7.12
C LYS A 23 -23.32 -5.72 8.31
N VAL A 24 -22.03 -5.75 8.62
CA VAL A 24 -21.48 -4.90 9.69
C VAL A 24 -21.63 -3.43 9.33
N LEU A 25 -21.29 -3.05 8.11
CA LEU A 25 -21.36 -1.66 7.63
C LEU A 25 -22.79 -1.15 7.46
N HIS A 26 -23.76 -2.04 7.28
CA HIS A 26 -25.18 -1.66 7.32
C HIS A 26 -25.61 -1.19 8.71
N SER A 27 -25.12 -1.85 9.74
CA SER A 27 -25.40 -1.50 11.15
C SER A 27 -24.53 -0.35 11.66
N ASP A 28 -23.27 -0.31 11.23
CA ASP A 28 -22.28 0.70 11.60
C ASP A 28 -21.48 1.14 10.36
N PRO A 29 -21.99 2.11 9.59
CA PRO A 29 -21.36 2.57 8.36
C PRO A 29 -19.95 3.18 8.53
N LYS A 30 -19.59 3.53 9.76
CA LYS A 30 -18.32 4.14 10.12
C LYS A 30 -17.32 3.15 10.74
N ASN A 31 -17.65 1.87 10.75
CA ASN A 31 -16.80 0.82 11.29
C ASN A 31 -15.51 0.74 10.47
N ASN A 32 -14.47 1.39 10.96
CA ASN A 32 -13.22 1.53 10.23
C ASN A 32 -12.53 0.17 9.98
N PRO A 33 -12.43 -0.76 10.96
CA PRO A 33 -11.90 -2.10 10.68
C PRO A 33 -12.62 -2.80 9.53
N SER A 34 -13.95 -2.77 9.49
CA SER A 34 -14.72 -3.37 8.39
C SER A 34 -14.46 -2.71 7.05
N LEU A 35 -14.33 -1.37 7.01
CA LEU A 35 -13.98 -0.64 5.79
C LEU A 35 -12.60 -1.05 5.28
N LEU A 36 -11.60 -1.16 6.17
CA LEU A 36 -10.24 -1.56 5.80
C LEU A 36 -10.19 -2.99 5.24
N ASP A 37 -10.78 -3.93 5.97
CA ASP A 37 -10.77 -5.34 5.56
C ASP A 37 -11.54 -5.57 4.27
N LYS A 38 -12.69 -4.88 4.11
CA LYS A 38 -13.46 -4.89 2.86
C LYS A 38 -12.64 -4.31 1.70
N ALA A 39 -11.97 -3.18 1.90
CA ALA A 39 -11.13 -2.55 0.87
C ALA A 39 -9.99 -3.47 0.44
N ALA A 40 -9.30 -4.09 1.39
CA ALA A 40 -8.23 -5.04 1.12
C ALA A 40 -8.73 -6.28 0.39
N THR A 41 -9.88 -6.81 0.77
CA THR A 41 -10.52 -7.95 0.10
C THR A 41 -10.90 -7.61 -1.34
N LEU A 42 -11.52 -6.44 -1.57
CA LEU A 42 -11.83 -5.95 -2.91
C LEU A 42 -10.58 -5.78 -3.78
N GLN A 43 -9.48 -5.34 -3.20
CA GLN A 43 -8.20 -5.23 -3.90
C GLN A 43 -7.67 -6.60 -4.32
N ARG A 44 -7.74 -7.62 -3.45
CA ARG A 44 -7.37 -9.00 -3.78
C ARG A 44 -8.23 -9.59 -4.89
N MET A 45 -9.50 -9.20 -4.96
CA MET A 45 -10.43 -9.58 -6.04
C MET A 45 -10.17 -8.84 -7.36
N GLY A 46 -9.26 -7.88 -7.39
CA GLY A 46 -9.03 -7.00 -8.54
C GLY A 46 -10.11 -5.94 -8.76
N LYS A 47 -11.05 -5.78 -7.82
CA LYS A 47 -12.11 -4.76 -7.85
C LYS A 47 -11.57 -3.41 -7.38
N ASN A 48 -10.56 -2.90 -8.10
CA ASN A 48 -9.73 -1.77 -7.68
C ASN A 48 -10.51 -0.46 -7.49
N SER A 49 -11.51 -0.19 -8.32
CA SER A 49 -12.34 1.04 -8.19
C SER A 49 -13.17 1.02 -6.91
N GLN A 50 -13.79 -0.11 -6.59
CA GLN A 50 -14.56 -0.26 -5.35
C GLN A 50 -13.65 -0.23 -4.12
N SER A 51 -12.49 -0.88 -4.20
CA SER A 51 -11.47 -0.84 -3.15
C SER A 51 -11.01 0.59 -2.87
N PHE A 52 -10.71 1.36 -3.91
CA PHE A 52 -10.31 2.76 -3.79
C PHE A 52 -11.36 3.63 -3.10
N GLN A 53 -12.63 3.48 -3.48
CA GLN A 53 -13.74 4.18 -2.83
C GLN A 53 -13.88 3.80 -1.35
N THR A 54 -13.69 2.52 -1.04
CA THR A 54 -13.79 2.00 0.34
C THR A 54 -12.64 2.52 1.21
N TYR A 55 -11.40 2.57 0.70
CA TYR A 55 -10.30 3.23 1.41
C TYR A 55 -10.55 4.73 1.61
N ASN A 56 -11.12 5.42 0.64
CA ASN A 56 -11.51 6.82 0.81
C ASN A 56 -12.56 7.00 1.90
N SER A 57 -13.53 6.10 2.02
CA SER A 57 -14.50 6.10 3.11
C SER A 57 -13.82 5.90 4.46
N ALA A 58 -12.87 4.97 4.57
CA ALA A 58 -12.08 4.78 5.79
C ALA A 58 -11.27 6.02 6.16
N LEU A 59 -10.64 6.69 5.19
CA LEU A 59 -9.87 7.91 5.42
C LEU A 59 -10.73 9.13 5.74
N LYS A 60 -12.01 9.15 5.32
CA LYS A 60 -12.96 10.17 5.71
C LYS A 60 -13.31 10.08 7.19
N GLU A 61 -13.42 8.85 7.72
CA GLU A 61 -13.68 8.62 9.13
C GLU A 61 -12.42 8.77 10.01
N ASP A 62 -11.26 8.34 9.50
CA ASP A 62 -9.96 8.48 10.15
C ASP A 62 -8.88 8.81 9.12
N SER A 63 -8.59 10.10 8.95
CA SER A 63 -7.61 10.60 7.98
C SER A 63 -6.16 10.19 8.30
N LYS A 64 -5.90 9.67 9.50
CA LYS A 64 -4.58 9.22 9.97
C LYS A 64 -4.45 7.70 9.96
N ASN A 65 -5.40 6.99 9.38
CA ASN A 65 -5.32 5.54 9.31
C ASN A 65 -4.21 5.11 8.33
N LEU A 66 -3.15 4.52 8.89
CA LEU A 66 -1.97 4.12 8.13
C LEU A 66 -2.27 3.04 7.09
N ASP A 67 -3.07 2.04 7.45
CA ASP A 67 -3.43 0.95 6.53
C ASP A 67 -4.24 1.46 5.33
N ALA A 68 -5.15 2.39 5.56
CA ALA A 68 -5.92 3.02 4.50
C ALA A 68 -5.04 3.88 3.57
N LEU A 69 -4.09 4.63 4.13
CA LEU A 69 -3.13 5.43 3.34
C LEU A 69 -2.25 4.52 2.47
N ILE A 70 -1.70 3.45 3.04
CA ILE A 70 -0.89 2.50 2.27
C ILE A 70 -1.74 1.78 1.22
N GLY A 71 -2.91 1.28 1.58
CA GLY A 71 -3.81 0.59 0.64
C GLY A 71 -4.21 1.47 -0.54
N LYS A 72 -4.59 2.71 -0.29
CA LYS A 72 -4.87 3.69 -1.34
C LYS A 72 -3.64 3.96 -2.20
N GLY A 73 -2.48 4.14 -1.60
CA GLY A 73 -1.21 4.35 -2.31
C GLY A 73 -0.85 3.19 -3.23
N THR A 74 -1.00 1.96 -2.77
CA THR A 74 -0.71 0.77 -3.60
C THR A 74 -1.66 0.63 -4.78
N LEU A 75 -2.94 0.99 -4.62
CA LEU A 75 -3.89 1.05 -5.74
C LEU A 75 -3.51 2.11 -6.79
N LEU A 76 -3.07 3.28 -6.33
CA LEU A 76 -2.60 4.35 -7.21
C LEU A 76 -1.33 3.93 -7.96
N HIS A 77 -0.39 3.29 -7.27
CA HIS A 77 0.81 2.72 -7.88
C HIS A 77 0.46 1.70 -8.98
N ALA A 78 -0.46 0.78 -8.70
CA ALA A 78 -0.92 -0.22 -9.66
C ALA A 78 -1.57 0.40 -10.92
N LYS A 79 -2.14 1.61 -10.79
CA LYS A 79 -2.66 2.41 -11.90
C LYS A 79 -1.62 3.31 -12.55
N SER A 80 -0.35 3.14 -12.23
CA SER A 80 0.78 3.99 -12.69
C SER A 80 0.65 5.47 -12.30
N LYS A 81 -0.17 5.78 -11.29
CA LYS A 81 -0.29 7.12 -10.70
C LYS A 81 0.72 7.27 -9.57
N PHE A 82 1.99 7.24 -9.93
CA PHE A 82 3.10 7.15 -8.97
C PHE A 82 3.21 8.39 -8.07
N SER A 83 3.02 9.59 -8.60
CA SER A 83 3.06 10.82 -7.80
C SER A 83 1.97 10.84 -6.74
N ASP A 84 0.74 10.47 -7.10
CA ASP A 84 -0.39 10.40 -6.16
C ASP A 84 -0.15 9.31 -5.11
N ALA A 85 0.44 8.19 -5.50
CA ALA A 85 0.82 7.12 -4.57
C ALA A 85 1.85 7.63 -3.55
N ILE A 86 2.87 8.36 -4.00
CA ILE A 86 3.90 8.94 -3.14
C ILE A 86 3.29 9.90 -2.12
N GLU A 87 2.30 10.72 -2.51
CA GLU A 87 1.59 11.60 -1.58
C GLU A 87 0.91 10.82 -0.44
N CYS A 88 0.31 9.66 -0.76
CA CYS A 88 -0.28 8.78 0.27
C CYS A 88 0.79 8.24 1.22
N TYR A 89 1.94 7.79 0.69
CA TYR A 89 3.04 7.28 1.51
C TYR A 89 3.68 8.38 2.35
N ASP A 90 3.82 9.58 1.81
CA ASP A 90 4.34 10.74 2.56
C ASP A 90 3.39 11.13 3.70
N SER A 91 2.08 11.07 3.47
CA SER A 91 1.10 11.28 4.52
C SER A 91 1.25 10.24 5.64
N ALA A 92 1.44 8.97 5.30
CA ALA A 92 1.71 7.92 6.27
C ALA A 92 3.04 8.15 7.03
N LEU A 93 4.08 8.59 6.34
CA LEU A 93 5.40 8.86 6.94
C LEU A 93 5.41 10.11 7.83
N LYS A 94 4.54 11.09 7.58
CA LYS A 94 4.34 12.21 8.52
C LYS A 94 3.77 11.75 9.85
N ILE A 95 2.90 10.74 9.83
CA ILE A 95 2.29 10.16 11.03
C ILE A 95 3.27 9.21 11.74
N LYS A 96 3.92 8.34 10.97
CA LYS A 96 4.89 7.35 11.44
C LYS A 96 6.18 7.41 10.60
N PRO A 97 7.16 8.24 11.00
CA PRO A 97 8.40 8.42 10.22
C PRO A 97 9.24 7.14 10.05
N ARG A 98 9.18 6.21 10.99
CA ARG A 98 9.85 4.92 10.95
C ARG A 98 8.89 3.81 10.53
N PHE A 99 8.34 3.94 9.34
CA PHE A 99 7.42 2.96 8.77
C PHE A 99 8.06 2.32 7.52
N ALA A 100 8.67 1.16 7.71
CA ALA A 100 9.43 0.46 6.67
C ALA A 100 8.59 0.19 5.42
N MET A 101 7.34 -0.25 5.57
CA MET A 101 6.41 -0.49 4.46
C MET A 101 6.17 0.77 3.62
N ALA A 102 5.87 1.90 4.25
CA ALA A 102 5.64 3.17 3.54
C ALA A 102 6.88 3.64 2.79
N LEU A 103 8.07 3.51 3.41
CA LEU A 103 9.34 3.84 2.77
C LEU A 103 9.62 2.95 1.56
N ALA A 104 9.42 1.64 1.68
CA ALA A 104 9.63 0.70 0.58
C ALA A 104 8.66 0.95 -0.57
N CYS A 105 7.36 1.16 -0.29
CA CYS A 105 6.35 1.48 -1.30
C CYS A 105 6.65 2.81 -2.01
N LYS A 106 7.09 3.82 -1.27
CA LYS A 106 7.55 5.09 -1.86
C LYS A 106 8.75 4.87 -2.77
N GLY A 107 9.74 4.10 -2.32
CA GLY A 107 10.90 3.73 -3.13
C GLY A 107 10.52 3.03 -4.43
N MET A 108 9.56 2.11 -4.39
CA MET A 108 9.04 1.44 -5.58
C MET A 108 8.44 2.44 -6.58
N SER A 109 7.59 3.36 -6.12
CA SER A 109 6.98 4.38 -6.98
C SER A 109 8.02 5.34 -7.58
N LEU A 110 9.00 5.76 -6.80
CA LEU A 110 10.13 6.57 -7.28
C LEU A 110 10.94 5.81 -8.34
N GLY A 111 11.19 4.51 -8.12
CA GLY A 111 11.88 3.66 -9.09
C GLY A 111 11.17 3.57 -10.43
N GLU A 112 9.84 3.43 -10.42
CA GLU A 112 9.02 3.42 -11.65
C GLU A 112 9.03 4.79 -12.38
N MET A 113 9.23 5.89 -11.66
CA MET A 113 9.41 7.22 -12.24
C MET A 113 10.85 7.46 -12.75
N GLY A 114 11.77 6.51 -12.56
CA GLY A 114 13.17 6.66 -12.93
C GLY A 114 14.02 7.45 -11.92
N GLU A 115 13.45 7.84 -10.78
CA GLU A 115 14.16 8.54 -9.70
C GLU A 115 14.93 7.57 -8.83
N LEU A 116 15.92 6.89 -9.43
CA LEU A 116 16.60 5.74 -8.82
C LEU A 116 17.42 6.11 -7.57
N ASP A 117 18.05 7.26 -7.54
CA ASP A 117 18.82 7.70 -6.34
C ASP A 117 17.88 7.97 -5.16
N SER A 118 16.76 8.64 -5.40
CA SER A 118 15.72 8.87 -4.39
C SER A 118 15.10 7.56 -3.91
N ALA A 119 14.85 6.63 -4.83
CA ALA A 119 14.36 5.28 -4.51
C ALA A 119 15.33 4.54 -3.59
N LEU A 120 16.65 4.57 -3.89
CA LEU A 120 17.67 3.96 -3.05
C LEU A 120 17.71 4.53 -1.64
N VAL A 121 17.53 5.84 -1.48
CA VAL A 121 17.44 6.46 -0.15
C VAL A 121 16.26 5.89 0.64
N CYS A 122 15.11 5.73 0.01
CA CYS A 122 13.93 5.15 0.65
C CYS A 122 14.15 3.68 1.06
N PHE A 123 14.70 2.85 0.17
CA PHE A 123 14.98 1.45 0.47
C PHE A 123 16.00 1.30 1.59
N LYS A 124 17.09 2.09 1.57
CA LYS A 124 18.10 2.08 2.64
C LYS A 124 17.50 2.47 3.99
N LYS A 125 16.65 3.50 4.03
CA LYS A 125 15.94 3.89 5.25
C LYS A 125 15.02 2.77 5.75
N ALA A 126 14.27 2.11 4.87
CA ALA A 126 13.43 0.97 5.23
C ALA A 126 14.27 -0.15 5.86
N LEU A 127 15.44 -0.46 5.29
CA LEU A 127 16.35 -1.50 5.78
C LEU A 127 17.07 -1.13 7.08
N THR A 128 17.16 0.14 7.45
CA THR A 128 17.62 0.54 8.80
C THR A 128 16.58 0.22 9.87
N ILE A 129 15.30 0.12 9.48
CA ILE A 129 14.18 -0.20 10.38
C ILE A 129 14.01 -1.71 10.49
N ASP A 130 14.02 -2.40 9.35
CA ASP A 130 13.91 -3.85 9.22
C ASP A 130 14.89 -4.31 8.12
N LYS A 131 16.06 -4.84 8.54
CA LYS A 131 17.12 -5.28 7.63
C LYS A 131 16.72 -6.44 6.71
N ASP A 132 15.74 -7.23 7.12
CA ASP A 132 15.26 -8.41 6.41
C ASP A 132 13.98 -8.14 5.60
N TYR A 133 13.59 -6.86 5.45
CA TYR A 133 12.40 -6.49 4.71
C TYR A 133 12.56 -6.75 3.20
N ASP A 134 11.98 -7.85 2.74
CA ASP A 134 12.18 -8.37 1.38
C ASP A 134 11.89 -7.33 0.28
N LEU A 135 10.79 -6.61 0.37
CA LEU A 135 10.41 -5.61 -0.63
C LEU A 135 11.49 -4.52 -0.79
N ALA A 136 12.06 -4.06 0.32
CA ALA A 136 13.12 -3.06 0.31
C ALA A 136 14.45 -3.63 -0.23
N ASN A 137 14.79 -4.87 0.11
CA ASN A 137 15.96 -5.54 -0.42
C ASN A 137 15.87 -5.74 -1.94
N MET A 138 14.74 -6.25 -2.43
CA MET A 138 14.49 -6.43 -3.86
C MET A 138 14.52 -5.10 -4.61
N GLY A 139 13.84 -4.08 -4.08
CA GLY A 139 13.80 -2.75 -4.68
C GLY A 139 15.17 -2.09 -4.76
N LYS A 140 15.96 -2.19 -3.68
CA LYS A 140 17.34 -1.70 -3.64
C LYS A 140 18.21 -2.38 -4.69
N GLN A 141 18.16 -3.70 -4.80
CA GLN A 141 18.93 -4.44 -5.77
C GLN A 141 18.58 -4.04 -7.21
N LYS A 142 17.29 -4.00 -7.55
CA LYS A 142 16.80 -3.56 -8.87
C LYS A 142 17.27 -2.14 -9.21
N ALA A 143 17.18 -1.21 -8.27
CA ALA A 143 17.61 0.17 -8.48
C ALA A 143 19.11 0.26 -8.73
N LEU A 144 19.94 -0.49 -8.00
CA LEU A 144 21.40 -0.55 -8.21
C LEU A 144 21.76 -1.13 -9.58
N GLU A 145 21.09 -2.17 -10.02
CA GLU A 145 21.27 -2.77 -11.36
C GLU A 145 20.94 -1.78 -12.48
N LEU A 146 19.82 -1.06 -12.35
CA LEU A 146 19.44 -0.04 -13.33
C LEU A 146 20.42 1.13 -13.37
N LEU A 147 20.94 1.58 -12.24
CA LEU A 147 21.96 2.63 -12.18
C LEU A 147 23.27 2.20 -12.85
N LYS A 148 23.71 0.96 -12.63
CA LYS A 148 24.88 0.39 -13.32
C LYS A 148 24.67 0.34 -14.85
N SER A 149 23.49 -0.09 -15.28
CA SER A 149 23.13 -0.14 -16.70
C SER A 149 23.13 1.25 -17.34
N GLN A 150 22.66 2.26 -16.65
CA GLN A 150 22.68 3.66 -17.12
C GLN A 150 24.12 4.20 -17.27
N LYS A 151 25.00 3.89 -16.30
CA LYS A 151 26.40 4.31 -16.36
C LYS A 151 27.16 3.65 -17.52
N SER A 152 26.92 2.36 -17.79
CA SER A 152 27.58 1.65 -18.89
C SER A 152 27.15 2.13 -20.27
N LYS A 153 25.95 2.71 -20.42
CA LYS A 153 25.46 3.28 -21.70
C LYS A 153 26.05 4.66 -22.02
N LYS A 154 26.68 5.35 -21.06
CA LYS A 154 27.30 6.66 -21.26
C LYS A 154 28.73 6.60 -21.80
N TYR A 155 29.29 5.42 -21.88
CA TYR A 155 30.65 5.14 -22.39
C TYR A 155 30.58 4.10 -23.52
#